data_c7da6ede776636fc9906f910539962c0
#
_entry.id   c7da6ede776636fc9906f910539962c0
#
_cell.length_a   1.000
_cell.length_b   1.000
_cell.length_c   1.000
_cell.angle_alpha   90.00
_cell.angle_beta   90.00
_cell.angle_gamma   90.00
#
_symmetry.space_group_name_H-M   'P 1'
#
loop_
_entity.id
_entity.type
_entity.pdbx_description
1 polymer ?
#
loop_
_entity_poly.entity_id
_entity_poly.type
_entity_poly.pdbx_seq_one_letter_code
_entity_poly.pdbx_strand_id
1 'polypeptide(L)'
;GWNAILNLNPFPSPYISDWETNPAAIGSMTIFNNSGIGEIILIKTSVTHQVQGIVFTSVTNEINISSASVTVLDNTSLFDFDDASFPNATLKTQVRRTGRLPEGKYTACMTIEDMNGLILVANVCGDFTIIYPEPPHLIYPANQDSIPGEISYPTFQWTPVMVPPAYIINYTLKIVELLQGQTPAQALSA
;
A
#
# COMPACT_ATOMS: atom_id res chain seq x y z
N GLY A 1 31.39 -7.06 7.42
CA GLY A 1 30.67 -6.89 6.16
C GLY A 1 29.25 -6.40 6.38
N TRP A 2 28.55 -6.16 5.31
CA TRP A 2 27.19 -5.67 5.30
C TRP A 2 26.21 -6.78 4.93
N ASN A 3 25.00 -6.74 5.50
CA ASN A 3 23.88 -7.61 5.13
C ASN A 3 22.57 -6.85 5.36
N ALA A 4 21.50 -7.24 4.66
CA ALA A 4 20.17 -6.67 4.88
C ALA A 4 19.08 -7.72 4.66
N ILE A 5 17.97 -7.56 5.36
CA ILE A 5 16.76 -8.38 5.24
C ILE A 5 15.59 -7.43 4.98
N LEU A 6 14.89 -7.65 3.88
CA LEU A 6 13.66 -6.96 3.54
C LEU A 6 12.46 -7.79 3.96
N ASN A 7 11.58 -7.21 4.76
CA ASN A 7 10.39 -7.86 5.27
C ASN A 7 9.15 -7.05 4.81
N LEU A 8 8.42 -7.57 3.84
CA LEU A 8 7.27 -6.88 3.24
C LEU A 8 5.94 -7.48 3.71
N ASN A 9 4.95 -6.60 3.87
CA ASN A 9 3.56 -7.00 4.00
C ASN A 9 3.13 -7.65 2.66
N PRO A 10 2.64 -8.89 2.65
CA PRO A 10 2.26 -9.58 1.42
C PRO A 10 1.09 -8.93 0.67
N PHE A 11 0.28 -8.13 1.38
CA PHE A 11 -0.88 -7.41 0.82
C PHE A 11 -0.93 -5.98 1.37
N PRO A 12 -0.06 -5.08 0.90
CA PRO A 12 -0.04 -3.71 1.37
C PRO A 12 -1.22 -2.90 0.79
N SER A 13 -1.45 -1.72 1.37
CA SER A 13 -2.40 -0.76 0.83
C SER A 13 -2.06 -0.40 -0.62
N PRO A 14 -3.05 -0.28 -1.52
CA PRO A 14 -2.81 0.20 -2.87
C PRO A 14 -2.47 1.69 -2.95
N TYR A 15 -2.74 2.47 -1.89
CA TYR A 15 -2.55 3.91 -1.89
C TYR A 15 -1.12 4.31 -1.55
N ILE A 16 -0.50 5.10 -2.42
CA ILE A 16 0.86 5.61 -2.20
C ILE A 16 0.93 6.50 -0.96
N SER A 17 -0.11 7.30 -0.68
CA SER A 17 -0.17 8.13 0.53
C SER A 17 -0.02 7.32 1.83
N ASP A 18 -0.53 6.08 1.85
CA ASP A 18 -0.35 5.22 3.02
C ASP A 18 1.11 4.79 3.18
N TRP A 19 1.83 4.61 2.05
CA TRP A 19 3.24 4.25 2.06
C TRP A 19 4.13 5.37 2.59
N GLU A 20 3.73 6.62 2.35
CA GLU A 20 4.44 7.82 2.82
C GLU A 20 4.18 8.12 4.30
N THR A 21 2.99 7.83 4.80
CA THR A 21 2.54 8.32 6.11
C THR A 21 2.39 7.25 7.18
N ASN A 22 2.22 5.97 6.79
CA ASN A 22 2.04 4.86 7.72
C ASN A 22 3.29 3.95 7.73
N PRO A 23 4.10 3.95 8.81
CA PRO A 23 5.32 3.15 8.90
C PRO A 23 5.13 1.64 8.75
N ALA A 24 3.90 1.14 8.93
CA ALA A 24 3.58 -0.28 8.82
C ALA A 24 2.90 -0.65 7.48
N ALA A 25 2.77 0.28 6.54
CA ALA A 25 1.98 0.06 5.32
C ALA A 25 2.57 -1.02 4.40
N ILE A 26 3.90 -1.00 4.20
CA ILE A 26 4.59 -1.89 3.28
C ILE A 26 5.47 -2.89 3.99
N GLY A 27 6.22 -2.47 4.99
CA GLY A 27 7.17 -3.32 5.70
C GLY A 27 8.40 -2.58 6.18
N SER A 28 9.47 -3.31 6.38
CA SER A 28 10.71 -2.78 6.94
C SER A 28 11.95 -3.47 6.34
N MET A 29 13.07 -2.78 6.41
CA MET A 29 14.38 -3.34 6.12
C MET A 29 15.24 -3.34 7.39
N THR A 30 15.81 -4.47 7.71
CA THR A 30 16.82 -4.59 8.77
C THR A 30 18.20 -4.64 8.13
N ILE A 31 19.05 -3.68 8.47
CA ILE A 31 20.41 -3.56 7.96
C ILE A 31 21.39 -3.94 9.07
N PHE A 32 22.31 -4.82 8.76
CA PHE A 32 23.40 -5.27 9.64
C PHE A 32 24.71 -4.69 9.14
N ASN A 33 25.30 -3.78 9.89
CA ASN A 33 26.65 -3.30 9.65
C ASN A 33 27.63 -4.04 10.59
N ASN A 34 28.22 -5.11 10.11
CA ASN A 34 29.27 -5.86 10.81
C ASN A 34 30.68 -5.40 10.42
N SER A 35 30.81 -4.23 9.76
CA SER A 35 32.08 -3.58 9.52
C SER A 35 32.49 -2.79 10.78
N GLY A 36 33.76 -2.56 10.98
CA GLY A 36 34.26 -1.77 12.09
C GLY A 36 34.05 -0.26 11.88
N ILE A 37 33.36 0.17 10.83
CA ILE A 37 33.25 1.57 10.38
C ILE A 37 31.77 1.92 10.22
N GLY A 38 31.37 3.10 10.71
CA GLY A 38 30.08 3.71 10.39
C GLY A 38 30.11 4.30 8.98
N GLU A 39 28.95 4.29 8.29
CA GLU A 39 28.86 4.70 6.90
C GLU A 39 27.59 5.51 6.66
N ILE A 40 27.66 6.48 5.75
CA ILE A 40 26.46 7.12 5.19
C ILE A 40 26.09 6.35 3.93
N ILE A 41 24.85 5.90 3.88
CA ILE A 41 24.34 5.06 2.80
C ILE A 41 23.18 5.72 2.07
N LEU A 42 22.97 5.26 0.84
CA LEU A 42 21.76 5.48 0.04
C LEU A 42 21.13 4.13 -0.29
N ILE A 43 19.80 4.06 -0.30
CA ILE A 43 19.06 2.88 -0.72
C ILE A 43 18.37 3.20 -2.04
N LYS A 44 18.76 2.47 -3.09
CA LYS A 44 18.10 2.52 -4.39
C LYS A 44 17.03 1.45 -4.44
N THR A 45 15.80 1.87 -4.66
CA THR A 45 14.63 0.99 -4.74
C THR A 45 14.11 0.92 -6.16
N SER A 46 13.73 -0.27 -6.60
CA SER A 46 12.98 -0.51 -7.83
C SER A 46 11.77 -1.37 -7.52
N VAL A 47 10.59 -0.89 -7.89
CA VAL A 47 9.34 -1.64 -7.75
C VAL A 47 8.82 -2.01 -9.13
N THR A 48 8.64 -3.29 -9.36
CA THR A 48 8.26 -3.87 -10.65
C THR A 48 6.93 -4.59 -10.52
N HIS A 49 5.99 -4.27 -11.40
CA HIS A 49 4.73 -5.01 -11.58
C HIS A 49 4.94 -6.15 -12.57
N GLN A 50 4.41 -7.34 -12.28
CA GLN A 50 4.63 -8.56 -13.07
C GLN A 50 4.31 -8.40 -14.57
N VAL A 51 3.29 -7.60 -14.93
CA VAL A 51 2.84 -7.41 -16.31
C VAL A 51 3.31 -6.08 -16.90
N GLN A 52 3.34 -5.02 -16.09
CA GLN A 52 3.58 -3.64 -16.58
C GLN A 52 5.05 -3.21 -16.51
N GLY A 53 5.93 -4.06 -15.95
CA GLY A 53 7.34 -3.76 -15.78
C GLY A 53 7.59 -2.80 -14.61
N ILE A 54 8.69 -2.01 -14.69
CA ILE A 54 9.08 -1.08 -13.63
C ILE A 54 8.01 -0.02 -13.46
N VAL A 55 7.46 0.04 -12.25
CA VAL A 55 6.43 0.99 -11.84
C VAL A 55 7.07 2.30 -11.42
N PHE A 56 7.99 2.22 -10.47
CA PHE A 56 8.81 3.36 -10.06
C PHE A 56 10.18 2.91 -9.54
N THR A 57 11.08 3.86 -9.52
CA THR A 57 12.36 3.78 -8.82
C THR A 57 12.51 4.99 -7.92
N SER A 58 13.17 4.82 -6.78
CA SER A 58 13.49 5.92 -5.87
C SER A 58 14.88 5.74 -5.27
N VAL A 59 15.42 6.82 -4.74
CA VAL A 59 16.66 6.82 -3.96
C VAL A 59 16.35 7.53 -2.65
N THR A 60 16.73 6.96 -1.53
CA THR A 60 16.52 7.57 -0.21
C THR A 60 17.40 8.80 -0.02
N ASN A 61 17.04 9.64 0.93
CA ASN A 61 17.99 10.58 1.53
C ASN A 61 19.15 9.84 2.19
N GLU A 62 20.19 10.58 2.56
CA GLU A 62 21.35 10.04 3.27
C GLU A 62 20.96 9.43 4.63
N ILE A 63 21.38 8.18 4.85
CA ILE A 63 21.10 7.44 6.07
C ILE A 63 22.42 7.12 6.74
N ASN A 64 22.59 7.57 7.99
CA ASN A 64 23.81 7.29 8.76
C ASN A 64 23.65 5.98 9.53
N ILE A 65 24.51 5.00 9.23
CA ILE A 65 24.54 3.69 9.89
C ILE A 65 25.83 3.59 10.73
N SER A 66 25.66 3.40 12.03
CA SER A 66 26.79 3.27 12.95
C SER A 66 27.57 1.98 12.68
N SER A 67 28.85 1.94 13.12
CA SER A 67 29.66 0.73 13.08
C SER A 67 29.09 -0.36 14.00
N ALA A 68 29.25 -1.63 13.63
CA ALA A 68 28.84 -2.78 14.41
C ALA A 68 27.38 -2.67 14.93
N SER A 69 26.44 -2.23 14.07
CA SER A 69 25.06 -1.94 14.43
C SER A 69 24.04 -2.74 13.63
N VAL A 70 22.83 -2.81 14.20
CA VAL A 70 21.63 -3.28 13.52
C VAL A 70 20.66 -2.09 13.47
N THR A 71 20.25 -1.72 12.26
CA THR A 71 19.32 -0.60 12.03
C THR A 71 18.08 -1.13 11.34
N VAL A 72 16.90 -0.76 11.86
CA VAL A 72 15.61 -1.09 11.24
C VAL A 72 15.04 0.18 10.64
N LEU A 73 14.76 0.14 9.36
CA LEU A 73 14.11 1.22 8.59
C LEU A 73 12.71 0.78 8.22
N ASP A 74 11.71 1.59 8.48
CA ASP A 74 10.35 1.39 8.01
C ASP A 74 10.15 1.94 6.59
N ASN A 75 8.98 1.74 6.00
CA ASN A 75 8.73 2.14 4.62
C ASN A 75 8.79 3.66 4.42
N THR A 76 8.54 4.48 5.41
CA THR A 76 8.63 5.95 5.27
C THR A 76 10.08 6.42 5.08
N SER A 77 11.05 5.60 5.52
CA SER A 77 12.49 5.83 5.30
C SER A 77 13.03 5.12 4.06
N LEU A 78 12.33 4.11 3.54
CA LEU A 78 12.77 3.27 2.42
C LEU A 78 12.30 3.79 1.06
N PHE A 79 11.17 4.51 1.03
CA PHE A 79 10.57 5.02 -0.19
C PHE A 79 10.50 6.55 -0.13
N ASP A 80 11.19 7.18 -1.05
CA ASP A 80 11.08 8.62 -1.29
C ASP A 80 10.28 8.83 -2.58
N PHE A 81 9.05 9.29 -2.44
CA PHE A 81 8.15 9.51 -3.58
C PHE A 81 8.29 10.90 -4.19
N ASP A 82 8.90 11.85 -3.48
CA ASP A 82 9.16 13.19 -4.00
C ASP A 82 10.17 13.11 -5.17
N ASP A 83 11.20 12.27 -5.02
CA ASP A 83 12.22 12.01 -6.04
C ASP A 83 11.97 10.72 -6.85
N ALA A 84 10.79 10.10 -6.71
CA ALA A 84 10.49 8.87 -7.43
C ALA A 84 10.33 9.09 -8.94
N SER A 85 11.03 8.28 -9.72
CA SER A 85 10.90 8.23 -11.17
C SER A 85 9.91 7.15 -11.59
N PHE A 86 8.93 7.51 -12.43
CA PHE A 86 7.95 6.60 -13.02
C PHE A 86 8.24 6.45 -14.52
N PRO A 87 8.93 5.39 -14.96
CA PRO A 87 9.32 5.23 -16.35
C PRO A 87 8.15 5.09 -17.33
N ASN A 88 7.05 4.49 -16.87
CA ASN A 88 5.84 4.32 -17.67
C ASN A 88 4.90 5.52 -17.51
N ALA A 89 4.80 6.35 -18.55
CA ALA A 89 3.99 7.57 -18.55
C ALA A 89 2.48 7.31 -18.33
N THR A 90 1.95 6.21 -18.89
CA THR A 90 0.55 5.82 -18.73
C THR A 90 0.26 5.45 -17.28
N LEU A 91 1.13 4.65 -16.69
CA LEU A 91 1.05 4.25 -15.30
C LEU A 91 1.20 5.45 -14.36
N LYS A 92 2.17 6.33 -14.62
CA LYS A 92 2.33 7.59 -13.88
C LYS A 92 1.04 8.41 -13.86
N THR A 93 0.38 8.56 -15.02
CA THR A 93 -0.88 9.29 -15.14
C THR A 93 -2.00 8.60 -14.36
N GLN A 94 -2.10 7.27 -14.43
CA GLN A 94 -3.07 6.50 -13.66
C GLN A 94 -2.88 6.66 -12.16
N VAL A 95 -1.66 6.48 -11.67
CA VAL A 95 -1.31 6.61 -10.26
C VAL A 95 -1.58 8.03 -9.75
N ARG A 96 -1.18 9.06 -10.52
CA ARG A 96 -1.46 10.45 -10.15
C ARG A 96 -2.95 10.77 -10.05
N ARG A 97 -3.76 10.21 -10.96
CA ARG A 97 -5.21 10.42 -10.96
C ARG A 97 -5.93 9.69 -9.85
N THR A 98 -5.50 8.49 -9.51
CA THR A 98 -6.22 7.60 -8.57
C THR A 98 -5.60 7.55 -7.18
N GLY A 99 -4.34 7.98 -7.02
CA GLY A 99 -3.54 7.78 -5.82
C GLY A 99 -3.16 6.32 -5.55
N ARG A 100 -3.48 5.40 -6.47
CA ARG A 100 -3.36 3.95 -6.26
C ARG A 100 -2.45 3.29 -7.27
N LEU A 101 -1.67 2.33 -6.78
CA LEU A 101 -0.97 1.37 -7.64
C LEU A 101 -1.99 0.41 -8.28
N PRO A 102 -1.78 -0.05 -9.51
CA PRO A 102 -2.59 -1.09 -10.14
C PRO A 102 -2.67 -2.37 -9.32
N GLU A 103 -3.77 -3.10 -9.48
CA GLU A 103 -3.91 -4.42 -8.92
C GLU A 103 -2.95 -5.41 -9.59
N GLY A 104 -2.34 -6.32 -8.81
CA GLY A 104 -1.45 -7.35 -9.33
C GLY A 104 -0.29 -7.70 -8.40
N LYS A 105 0.62 -8.53 -8.92
CA LYS A 105 1.84 -8.95 -8.21
C LYS A 105 3.00 -8.02 -8.51
N TYR A 106 3.76 -7.75 -7.47
CA TYR A 106 4.89 -6.84 -7.47
C TYR A 106 6.12 -7.49 -6.83
N THR A 107 7.28 -7.04 -7.28
CA THR A 107 8.56 -7.29 -6.63
C THR A 107 9.22 -5.94 -6.32
N ALA A 108 9.60 -5.72 -5.08
CA ALA A 108 10.46 -4.60 -4.69
C ALA A 108 11.87 -5.12 -4.47
N CYS A 109 12.84 -4.51 -5.15
CA CYS A 109 14.26 -4.80 -4.98
C CYS A 109 15.00 -3.56 -4.51
N MET A 110 15.88 -3.72 -3.53
CA MET A 110 16.65 -2.65 -2.93
C MET A 110 18.14 -2.95 -2.99
N THR A 111 18.92 -1.93 -3.30
CA THR A 111 20.38 -1.98 -3.30
C THR A 111 20.91 -0.89 -2.37
N ILE A 112 21.81 -1.24 -1.48
CA ILE A 112 22.45 -0.31 -0.54
C ILE A 112 23.81 0.06 -1.08
N GLU A 113 24.06 1.35 -1.24
CA GLU A 113 25.36 1.90 -1.72
C GLU A 113 25.89 2.91 -0.69
N ASP A 114 27.23 3.06 -0.68
CA ASP A 114 27.87 4.20 -0.01
C ASP A 114 27.75 5.49 -0.86
N MET A 115 28.23 6.61 -0.34
CA MET A 115 28.22 7.90 -1.02
C MET A 115 29.13 7.95 -2.27
N ASN A 116 30.01 6.97 -2.47
CA ASN A 116 30.88 6.85 -3.63
C ASN A 116 30.28 5.93 -4.72
N GLY A 117 29.10 5.34 -4.45
CA GLY A 117 28.45 4.39 -5.34
C GLY A 117 28.97 2.96 -5.23
N LEU A 118 29.74 2.63 -4.18
CA LEU A 118 30.14 1.26 -3.89
C LEU A 118 28.94 0.50 -3.32
N ILE A 119 28.60 -0.62 -3.97
CA ILE A 119 27.51 -1.48 -3.52
C ILE A 119 27.94 -2.22 -2.26
N LEU A 120 27.25 -1.96 -1.15
CA LEU A 120 27.43 -2.62 0.14
C LEU A 120 26.55 -3.89 0.24
N VAL A 121 25.31 -3.81 -0.23
CA VAL A 121 24.38 -4.94 -0.31
C VAL A 121 23.58 -4.83 -1.61
N ALA A 122 23.61 -5.89 -2.43
CA ALA A 122 22.94 -5.91 -3.73
C ALA A 122 21.63 -6.72 -3.68
N ASN A 123 20.61 -6.21 -4.39
CA ASN A 123 19.40 -6.95 -4.77
C ASN A 123 18.68 -7.68 -3.63
N VAL A 124 18.39 -6.98 -2.55
CA VAL A 124 17.49 -7.49 -1.51
C VAL A 124 16.06 -7.31 -2.00
N CYS A 125 15.42 -8.41 -2.39
CA CYS A 125 14.09 -8.36 -3.00
C CYS A 125 13.04 -9.02 -2.12
N GLY A 126 11.79 -8.53 -2.24
CA GLY A 126 10.60 -9.10 -1.65
C GLY A 126 9.39 -8.93 -2.57
N ASP A 127 8.45 -9.86 -2.47
CA ASP A 127 7.22 -9.86 -3.26
C ASP A 127 6.03 -9.42 -2.44
N PHE A 128 5.06 -8.77 -3.09
CA PHE A 128 3.78 -8.40 -2.52
C PHE A 128 2.69 -8.37 -3.59
N THR A 129 1.42 -8.31 -3.16
CA THR A 129 0.29 -8.27 -4.08
C THR A 129 -0.64 -7.12 -3.70
N ILE A 130 -0.93 -6.25 -4.64
CA ILE A 130 -1.97 -5.23 -4.52
C ILE A 130 -3.30 -5.84 -4.94
N ILE A 131 -4.31 -5.71 -4.10
CA ILE A 131 -5.68 -6.15 -4.37
C ILE A 131 -6.64 -4.98 -4.18
N TYR A 132 -7.74 -4.99 -4.95
CA TYR A 132 -8.86 -4.09 -4.80
C TYR A 132 -10.07 -4.92 -4.35
N PRO A 133 -10.38 -4.96 -3.04
CA PRO A 133 -11.55 -5.68 -2.57
C PRO A 133 -12.81 -5.14 -3.21
N GLU A 134 -13.66 -6.02 -3.74
CA GLU A 134 -14.97 -5.63 -4.21
C GLU A 134 -15.83 -5.18 -3.04
N PRO A 135 -16.60 -4.07 -3.17
CA PRO A 135 -17.48 -3.60 -2.12
C PRO A 135 -18.60 -4.64 -1.86
N PRO A 136 -19.17 -4.66 -0.64
CA PRO A 136 -20.29 -5.52 -0.35
C PRO A 136 -21.50 -5.12 -1.19
N HIS A 137 -22.25 -6.10 -1.68
CA HIS A 137 -23.52 -5.88 -2.36
C HIS A 137 -24.67 -6.26 -1.45
N LEU A 138 -25.66 -5.37 -1.33
CA LEU A 138 -26.90 -5.66 -0.60
C LEU A 138 -27.67 -6.79 -1.32
N ILE A 139 -27.99 -7.86 -0.60
CA ILE A 139 -28.76 -8.99 -1.09
C ILE A 139 -30.23 -8.81 -0.71
N TYR A 140 -30.48 -8.43 0.54
CA TYR A 140 -31.82 -8.23 1.06
C TYR A 140 -31.86 -6.98 1.98
N PRO A 141 -32.90 -6.14 1.86
CA PRO A 141 -33.86 -6.11 0.77
C PRO A 141 -33.17 -5.84 -0.57
N ALA A 142 -33.69 -6.38 -1.66
CA ALA A 142 -33.16 -6.11 -2.99
C ALA A 142 -33.36 -4.65 -3.36
N ASN A 143 -32.56 -4.14 -4.32
CA ASN A 143 -32.70 -2.76 -4.78
C ASN A 143 -34.11 -2.49 -5.32
N GLN A 144 -34.76 -1.45 -4.83
CA GLN A 144 -36.16 -1.08 -5.12
C GLN A 144 -37.21 -2.05 -4.57
N ASP A 145 -36.84 -2.94 -3.66
CA ASP A 145 -37.78 -3.85 -3.03
C ASP A 145 -38.62 -3.13 -1.96
N SER A 146 -39.79 -3.69 -1.65
CA SER A 146 -40.68 -3.19 -0.61
C SER A 146 -40.63 -4.12 0.59
N ILE A 147 -40.34 -3.59 1.76
CA ILE A 147 -40.46 -4.31 3.01
C ILE A 147 -41.94 -4.18 3.48
N PRO A 148 -42.67 -5.29 3.69
CA PRO A 148 -44.02 -5.21 4.22
C PRO A 148 -44.09 -4.42 5.54
N GLY A 149 -45.03 -3.51 5.68
CA GLY A 149 -45.17 -2.64 6.86
C GLY A 149 -45.45 -3.36 8.18
N GLU A 150 -45.75 -4.65 8.14
CA GLU A 150 -45.95 -5.52 9.30
C GLU A 150 -44.62 -5.98 9.92
N ILE A 151 -43.48 -5.81 9.21
CA ILE A 151 -42.16 -6.21 9.70
C ILE A 151 -41.59 -5.07 10.55
N SER A 152 -41.67 -5.21 11.87
CA SER A 152 -41.11 -4.23 12.84
C SER A 152 -39.57 -4.23 12.89
N TYR A 153 -38.93 -5.31 12.46
CA TYR A 153 -37.47 -5.49 12.52
C TYR A 153 -36.97 -6.02 11.17
N PRO A 154 -36.70 -5.15 10.18
CA PRO A 154 -36.18 -5.58 8.90
C PRO A 154 -34.75 -6.16 9.05
N THR A 155 -34.52 -7.28 8.38
CA THR A 155 -33.19 -7.89 8.29
C THR A 155 -32.47 -7.35 7.06
N PHE A 156 -31.19 -7.03 7.18
CA PHE A 156 -30.33 -6.66 6.07
C PHE A 156 -29.28 -7.75 5.84
N GLN A 157 -29.09 -8.12 4.59
CA GLN A 157 -28.08 -9.11 4.18
C GLN A 157 -27.25 -8.56 3.04
N TRP A 158 -25.93 -8.80 3.08
CA TRP A 158 -25.01 -8.40 2.02
C TRP A 158 -23.96 -9.46 1.77
N THR A 159 -23.33 -9.41 0.58
CA THR A 159 -22.17 -10.24 0.28
C THR A 159 -20.99 -9.83 1.15
N PRO A 160 -20.24 -10.78 1.77
CA PRO A 160 -19.03 -10.43 2.48
C PRO A 160 -17.96 -9.92 1.50
N VAL A 161 -17.14 -8.98 1.95
CA VAL A 161 -15.94 -8.57 1.23
C VAL A 161 -14.89 -9.66 1.40
N MET A 162 -14.41 -10.20 0.29
CA MET A 162 -13.35 -11.21 0.29
C MET A 162 -11.98 -10.53 0.29
N VAL A 163 -11.24 -10.71 1.38
CA VAL A 163 -9.88 -10.17 1.53
C VAL A 163 -8.97 -11.21 2.19
N PRO A 164 -7.64 -11.06 2.03
CA PRO A 164 -6.68 -11.88 2.78
C PRO A 164 -6.86 -11.76 4.29
N PRO A 165 -6.51 -12.79 5.08
CA PRO A 165 -6.72 -12.82 6.54
C PRO A 165 -6.07 -11.68 7.33
N ALA A 166 -5.08 -11.01 6.75
CA ALA A 166 -4.42 -9.87 7.38
C ALA A 166 -5.28 -8.59 7.43
N TYR A 167 -6.37 -8.53 6.65
CA TYR A 167 -7.26 -7.37 6.62
C TYR A 167 -8.35 -7.49 7.68
N ILE A 168 -8.56 -6.39 8.40
CA ILE A 168 -9.72 -6.24 9.30
C ILE A 168 -10.80 -5.48 8.53
N ILE A 169 -11.95 -6.11 8.34
CA ILE A 169 -13.08 -5.50 7.63
C ILE A 169 -14.09 -5.00 8.66
N ASN A 170 -14.42 -3.73 8.57
CA ASN A 170 -15.51 -3.11 9.30
C ASN A 170 -16.62 -2.72 8.33
N TYR A 171 -17.84 -3.12 8.65
CA TYR A 171 -19.03 -2.75 7.88
C TYR A 171 -19.79 -1.66 8.61
N THR A 172 -20.16 -0.61 7.88
CA THR A 172 -21.04 0.45 8.37
C THR A 172 -22.31 0.47 7.54
N LEU A 173 -23.46 0.20 8.16
CA LEU A 173 -24.76 0.36 7.54
C LEU A 173 -25.30 1.75 7.85
N LYS A 174 -25.57 2.56 6.81
CA LYS A 174 -26.26 3.85 6.95
C LYS A 174 -27.65 3.74 6.30
N ILE A 175 -28.68 4.02 7.07
CA ILE A 175 -30.09 4.03 6.61
C ILE A 175 -30.57 5.48 6.71
N VAL A 176 -31.12 6.01 5.63
CA VAL A 176 -31.69 7.37 5.58
C VAL A 176 -33.06 7.35 4.94
N GLU A 177 -33.93 8.20 5.42
CA GLU A 177 -35.22 8.45 4.78
C GLU A 177 -35.00 9.27 3.50
N LEU A 178 -35.68 8.88 2.43
CA LEU A 178 -35.67 9.61 1.18
C LEU A 178 -36.96 10.42 1.08
N LEU A 179 -36.88 11.73 1.27
CA LEU A 179 -38.03 12.62 1.16
C LEU A 179 -38.40 12.88 -0.29
N GLN A 180 -39.66 13.26 -0.52
CA GLN A 180 -40.15 13.55 -1.86
C GLN A 180 -39.29 14.65 -2.52
N GLY A 181 -38.79 14.38 -3.71
CA GLY A 181 -37.93 15.28 -4.48
C GLY A 181 -36.42 15.23 -4.14
N GLN A 182 -36.02 14.43 -3.17
CA GLN A 182 -34.60 14.20 -2.89
C GLN A 182 -34.02 13.06 -3.74
N THR A 183 -32.76 13.22 -4.12
CA THR A 183 -31.96 12.10 -4.63
C THR A 183 -31.32 11.32 -3.48
N PRO A 184 -30.96 10.03 -3.65
CA PRO A 184 -30.25 9.25 -2.63
C PRO A 184 -28.96 9.93 -2.15
N ALA A 185 -28.20 10.56 -3.04
CA ALA A 185 -26.98 11.28 -2.68
C ALA A 185 -27.24 12.47 -1.75
N GLN A 186 -28.33 13.22 -1.99
CA GLN A 186 -28.72 14.34 -1.11
C GLN A 186 -29.17 13.84 0.27
N ALA A 187 -29.93 12.73 0.34
CA ALA A 187 -30.35 12.15 1.61
C ALA A 187 -29.17 11.60 2.43
N LEU A 188 -28.15 11.03 1.75
CA LEU A 188 -26.95 10.51 2.43
C LEU A 188 -26.02 11.61 2.96
N SER A 189 -26.09 12.82 2.39
CA SER A 189 -25.25 13.97 2.78
C SER A 189 -25.91 14.88 3.84
N ALA A 190 -27.18 14.68 4.13
CA ALA A 190 -27.93 15.41 5.17
C ALA A 190 -27.69 14.82 6.55
#